data_7305a702fb526478ea2d23da51e26265
#
_entry.id   7305a702fb526478ea2d23da51e26265
#
_cell.length_a   1.000
_cell.length_b   1.000
_cell.length_c   1.000
_cell.angle_alpha   90.00
_cell.angle_beta   90.00
_cell.angle_gamma   90.00
#
_symmetry.space_group_name_H-M   'P 1'
#
loop_
_entity.id
_entity.type
_entity.pdbx_description
1 polymer ?
#
loop_
_entity_poly.entity_id
_entity_poly.type
_entity_poly.pdbx_seq_one_letter_code
_entity_poly.pdbx_strand_id
1 'polypeptide(L)'
;VVGVHSALPLGAEREGVLETLALFDAPYLVCPWLNPETYFTSKEGIAQACALLNEANEVVRDAGMTLLYHNHWFEFKDLGGDYAYELLVKGLDETIGLELDTYWAEVAGQTLVRLLSNLGDRAPLLHLKDGPGTVEAAMTPLGAGIMDVPAILETASAEWLIVEIDRCDGEMLSVVEESYAYLKEL
;
A
#
# COMPACT_ATOMS: atom_id res chain seq x y z
N VAL A 1 0.36 9.05 15.21
CA VAL A 1 0.26 8.82 13.76
C VAL A 1 1.03 7.55 13.43
N VAL A 2 0.44 6.63 12.66
CA VAL A 2 1.07 5.35 12.31
C VAL A 2 2.07 5.53 11.16
N GLY A 3 1.65 6.17 10.10
CA GLY A 3 2.45 6.42 8.91
C GLY A 3 2.05 7.73 8.23
N VAL A 4 2.91 8.25 7.40
CA VAL A 4 2.65 9.46 6.60
C VAL A 4 2.90 9.17 5.13
N HIS A 5 1.86 9.35 4.33
CA HIS A 5 1.98 9.39 2.87
C HIS A 5 2.69 10.67 2.45
N SER A 6 3.82 10.55 1.79
CA SER A 6 4.61 11.71 1.37
C SER A 6 5.42 11.43 0.10
N ALA A 7 5.94 12.48 -0.51
CA ALA A 7 6.99 12.36 -1.51
C ALA A 7 8.23 11.68 -0.90
N LEU A 8 9.08 11.10 -1.75
CA LEU A 8 10.34 10.55 -1.30
C LEU A 8 11.30 11.67 -0.87
N PRO A 9 12.07 11.50 0.23
CA PRO A 9 12.98 12.53 0.74
C PRO A 9 14.28 12.60 -0.07
N LEU A 10 14.16 12.94 -1.35
CA LEU A 10 15.27 13.02 -2.30
C LEU A 10 15.38 14.42 -2.92
N GLY A 11 16.58 14.77 -3.33
CA GLY A 11 16.84 16.05 -3.99
C GLY A 11 16.34 17.26 -3.19
N ALA A 12 15.54 18.13 -3.82
CA ALA A 12 15.01 19.34 -3.21
C ALA A 12 13.92 19.10 -2.16
N GLU A 13 13.24 17.95 -2.22
CA GLU A 13 12.15 17.59 -1.30
C GLU A 13 12.65 17.06 0.05
N ARG A 14 13.93 16.68 0.14
CA ARG A 14 14.50 15.95 1.28
C ARG A 14 14.24 16.64 2.61
N GLU A 15 14.59 17.91 2.73
CA GLU A 15 14.51 18.65 4.00
C GLU A 15 13.05 18.82 4.43
N GLY A 16 12.18 19.27 3.52
CA GLY A 16 10.76 19.50 3.83
C GLY A 16 10.00 18.22 4.20
N VAL A 17 10.32 17.10 3.55
CA VAL A 17 9.73 15.78 3.89
C VAL A 17 10.18 15.35 5.30
N LEU A 18 11.48 15.42 5.61
CA LEU A 18 11.99 15.03 6.90
C LEU A 18 11.46 15.92 8.05
N GLU A 19 11.36 17.23 7.83
CA GLU A 19 10.73 18.16 8.78
C GLU A 19 9.27 17.80 9.04
N THR A 20 8.51 17.50 7.98
CA THR A 20 7.11 17.08 8.11
C THR A 20 6.97 15.79 8.91
N LEU A 21 7.79 14.79 8.61
CA LEU A 21 7.77 13.52 9.34
C LEU A 21 8.10 13.67 10.82
N ALA A 22 9.07 14.53 11.14
CA ALA A 22 9.44 14.82 12.52
C ALA A 22 8.30 15.46 13.34
N LEU A 23 7.38 16.21 12.69
CA LEU A 23 6.22 16.80 13.35
C LEU A 23 5.19 15.75 13.80
N PHE A 24 5.09 14.64 13.09
CA PHE A 24 4.11 13.59 13.35
C PHE A 24 4.61 12.47 14.25
N ASP A 25 5.93 12.39 14.51
CA ASP A 25 6.56 11.28 15.25
C ASP A 25 6.09 9.92 14.73
N ALA A 26 6.02 9.80 13.38
CA ALA A 26 5.52 8.63 12.71
C ALA A 26 6.65 7.64 12.43
N PRO A 27 6.49 6.34 12.75
CA PRO A 27 7.51 5.33 12.48
C PRO A 27 7.68 5.00 10.99
N TYR A 28 6.64 5.26 10.17
CA TYR A 28 6.62 4.92 8.76
C TYR A 28 6.49 6.16 7.87
N LEU A 29 7.38 6.24 6.85
CA LEU A 29 7.13 7.03 5.65
C LEU A 29 6.59 6.09 4.59
N VAL A 30 5.45 6.42 4.01
CA VAL A 30 4.86 5.64 2.93
C VAL A 30 4.98 6.40 1.62
N CYS A 31 5.61 5.79 0.62
CA CYS A 31 5.54 6.24 -0.77
C CYS A 31 4.19 5.84 -1.34
N PRO A 32 3.23 6.79 -1.50
CA PRO A 32 1.86 6.43 -1.83
C PRO A 32 1.67 6.12 -3.32
N TRP A 33 2.58 6.56 -4.17
CA TRP A 33 2.39 6.46 -5.62
C TRP A 33 3.68 6.73 -6.39
N LEU A 34 3.90 5.95 -7.43
CA LEU A 34 4.88 6.22 -8.49
C LEU A 34 4.17 6.22 -9.84
N ASN A 35 4.65 7.05 -10.78
CA ASN A 35 3.99 7.19 -12.08
C ASN A 35 3.94 5.85 -12.84
N PRO A 36 2.73 5.28 -13.09
CA PRO A 36 2.59 3.97 -13.71
C PRO A 36 3.18 3.87 -15.10
N GLU A 37 3.05 4.93 -15.91
CA GLU A 37 3.56 4.93 -17.29
C GLU A 37 5.09 4.94 -17.33
N THR A 38 5.72 5.53 -16.33
CA THR A 38 7.19 5.59 -16.22
C THR A 38 7.76 4.30 -15.66
N TYR A 39 7.15 3.78 -14.59
CA TYR A 39 7.79 2.75 -13.78
C TYR A 39 7.20 1.34 -13.96
N PHE A 40 5.91 1.20 -14.32
CA PHE A 40 5.23 -0.11 -14.31
C PHE A 40 4.86 -0.63 -15.69
N THR A 41 5.48 -0.09 -16.77
CA THR A 41 5.24 -0.55 -18.14
C THR A 41 6.32 -1.47 -18.68
N SER A 42 7.47 -1.58 -18.01
CA SER A 42 8.61 -2.40 -18.42
C SER A 42 9.46 -2.85 -17.24
N LYS A 43 10.27 -3.89 -17.42
CA LYS A 43 11.23 -4.36 -16.40
C LYS A 43 12.29 -3.31 -16.09
N GLU A 44 12.69 -2.52 -17.07
CA GLU A 44 13.63 -1.40 -16.92
C GLU A 44 13.01 -0.29 -16.05
N GLY A 45 11.73 0.01 -16.24
CA GLY A 45 10.99 0.98 -15.42
C GLY A 45 10.91 0.53 -13.95
N ILE A 46 10.64 -0.76 -13.71
CA ILE A 46 10.62 -1.32 -12.36
C ILE A 46 12.01 -1.27 -11.71
N ALA A 47 13.07 -1.57 -12.46
CA ALA A 47 14.43 -1.43 -11.94
C ALA A 47 14.76 0.02 -11.54
N GLN A 48 14.24 1.01 -12.29
CA GLN A 48 14.35 2.43 -11.92
C GLN A 48 13.54 2.77 -10.67
N ALA A 49 12.32 2.24 -10.54
CA ALA A 49 11.51 2.41 -9.32
C ALA A 49 12.23 1.83 -8.10
N CYS A 50 12.78 0.62 -8.21
CA CYS A 50 13.56 -0.01 -7.15
C CYS A 50 14.77 0.84 -6.76
N ALA A 51 15.53 1.35 -7.74
CA ALA A 51 16.70 2.19 -7.48
C ALA A 51 16.32 3.48 -6.71
N LEU A 52 15.22 4.13 -7.13
CA LEU A 52 14.68 5.34 -6.49
C LEU A 52 14.24 5.07 -5.05
N LEU A 53 13.50 3.98 -4.82
CA LEU A 53 13.02 3.62 -3.49
C LEU A 53 14.16 3.18 -2.57
N ASN A 54 15.14 2.44 -3.08
CA ASN A 54 16.31 2.02 -2.32
C ASN A 54 17.18 3.23 -1.91
N GLU A 55 17.36 4.23 -2.80
CA GLU A 55 18.04 5.48 -2.48
C GLU A 55 17.30 6.25 -1.38
N ALA A 56 15.97 6.37 -1.50
CA ALA A 56 15.16 7.04 -0.48
C ALA A 56 15.19 6.30 0.87
N ASN A 57 15.25 4.97 0.84
CA ASN A 57 15.32 4.14 2.04
C ASN A 57 16.55 4.42 2.89
N GLU A 58 17.71 4.68 2.27
CA GLU A 58 18.92 5.07 3.00
C GLU A 58 18.66 6.34 3.84
N VAL A 59 18.02 7.34 3.24
CA VAL A 59 17.69 8.61 3.90
C VAL A 59 16.68 8.41 5.04
N VAL A 60 15.64 7.60 4.79
CA VAL A 60 14.57 7.33 5.77
C VAL A 60 15.11 6.56 6.98
N ARG A 61 15.97 5.58 6.75
CA ARG A 61 16.63 4.81 7.82
C ARG A 61 17.60 5.65 8.65
N ASP A 62 18.37 6.53 8.01
CA ASP A 62 19.24 7.47 8.69
C ASP A 62 18.46 8.42 9.62
N ALA A 63 17.20 8.70 9.28
CA ALA A 63 16.28 9.47 10.12
C ALA A 63 15.55 8.62 11.20
N GLY A 64 15.86 7.32 11.31
CA GLY A 64 15.30 6.42 12.32
C GLY A 64 13.89 5.90 12.00
N MET A 65 13.46 5.97 10.74
CA MET A 65 12.14 5.54 10.27
C MET A 65 12.25 4.34 9.31
N THR A 66 11.11 3.78 8.95
CA THR A 66 11.00 2.73 7.93
C THR A 66 10.26 3.25 6.71
N LEU A 67 10.80 3.02 5.51
CA LEU A 67 10.11 3.29 4.26
C LEU A 67 9.16 2.15 3.92
N LEU A 68 7.93 2.50 3.57
CA LEU A 68 6.97 1.57 2.99
C LEU A 68 6.60 2.03 1.57
N TYR A 69 6.19 1.07 0.73
CA TYR A 69 5.58 1.33 -0.57
C TYR A 69 4.11 0.91 -0.53
N HIS A 70 3.22 1.79 -1.00
CA HIS A 70 1.79 1.52 -1.13
C HIS A 70 1.44 1.19 -2.60
N ASN A 71 0.68 0.11 -2.80
CA ASN A 71 0.26 -0.33 -4.12
C ASN A 71 -1.15 0.13 -4.48
N HIS A 72 -1.37 0.16 -5.80
CA HIS A 72 -2.68 0.22 -6.45
C HIS A 72 -2.89 -1.05 -7.29
N TRP A 73 -3.76 -1.01 -8.29
CA TRP A 73 -4.02 -2.14 -9.19
C TRP A 73 -2.99 -2.27 -10.31
N PHE A 74 -2.37 -1.17 -10.74
CA PHE A 74 -1.50 -1.13 -11.92
C PHE A 74 -0.13 -1.78 -11.68
N GLU A 75 0.32 -1.92 -10.45
CA GLU A 75 1.56 -2.62 -10.12
C GLU A 75 1.49 -4.13 -10.40
N PHE A 76 0.29 -4.69 -10.48
CA PHE A 76 0.12 -6.13 -10.75
C PHE A 76 0.08 -6.49 -12.24
N LYS A 77 0.48 -5.57 -13.12
CA LYS A 77 0.55 -5.78 -14.56
C LYS A 77 1.48 -6.93 -14.92
N ASP A 78 1.04 -7.80 -15.85
CA ASP A 78 1.87 -8.84 -16.46
C ASP A 78 2.81 -8.22 -17.51
N LEU A 79 4.09 -8.43 -17.36
CA LEU A 79 5.16 -7.96 -18.24
C LEU A 79 5.78 -9.12 -19.05
N GLY A 80 4.95 -10.05 -19.52
CA GLY A 80 5.38 -11.18 -20.32
C GLY A 80 5.77 -12.41 -19.50
N GLY A 81 4.98 -12.70 -18.47
CA GLY A 81 5.13 -13.83 -17.56
C GLY A 81 5.75 -13.49 -16.21
N ASP A 82 6.21 -12.25 -16.03
CA ASP A 82 6.61 -11.73 -14.72
C ASP A 82 5.65 -10.60 -14.32
N TYR A 83 5.10 -10.63 -13.13
CA TYR A 83 4.27 -9.55 -12.62
C TYR A 83 5.12 -8.39 -12.12
N ALA A 84 4.73 -7.16 -12.48
CA ALA A 84 5.47 -5.97 -12.12
C ALA A 84 5.65 -5.82 -10.60
N TYR A 85 4.62 -6.13 -9.83
CA TYR A 85 4.67 -6.12 -8.36
C TYR A 85 5.69 -7.12 -7.79
N GLU A 86 5.75 -8.33 -8.33
CA GLU A 86 6.73 -9.34 -7.88
C GLU A 86 8.17 -8.90 -8.16
N LEU A 87 8.39 -8.28 -9.33
CA LEU A 87 9.69 -7.71 -9.69
C LEU A 87 10.07 -6.53 -8.78
N LEU A 88 9.10 -5.66 -8.46
CA LEU A 88 9.30 -4.56 -7.52
C LEU A 88 9.70 -5.11 -6.14
N VAL A 89 8.89 -5.98 -5.54
CA VAL A 89 9.14 -6.54 -4.20
C VAL A 89 10.51 -7.24 -4.12
N LYS A 90 10.90 -7.92 -5.20
CA LYS A 90 12.21 -8.59 -5.29
C LYS A 90 13.38 -7.62 -5.43
N GLY A 91 13.17 -6.47 -6.09
CA GLY A 91 14.21 -5.48 -6.34
C GLY A 91 14.39 -4.46 -5.21
N LEU A 92 13.43 -4.36 -4.30
CA LEU A 92 13.51 -3.51 -3.12
C LEU A 92 14.44 -4.10 -2.07
N ASP A 93 15.20 -3.22 -1.38
CA ASP A 93 15.90 -3.59 -0.16
C ASP A 93 14.94 -4.27 0.83
N GLU A 94 15.43 -5.29 1.54
CA GLU A 94 14.62 -6.08 2.46
C GLU A 94 14.05 -5.29 3.64
N THR A 95 14.64 -4.14 3.94
CA THR A 95 14.19 -3.22 5.00
C THR A 95 13.05 -2.29 4.54
N ILE A 96 12.75 -2.25 3.24
CA ILE A 96 11.56 -1.55 2.73
C ILE A 96 10.35 -2.46 2.93
N GLY A 97 9.41 -1.99 3.74
CA GLY A 97 8.14 -2.68 3.92
C GLY A 97 7.08 -2.27 2.89
N LEU A 98 5.89 -2.79 3.08
CA LEU A 98 4.74 -2.54 2.21
C LEU A 98 3.55 -2.09 3.05
N GLU A 99 2.85 -1.08 2.59
CA GLU A 99 1.49 -0.80 2.99
C GLU A 99 0.59 -1.42 1.92
N LEU A 100 0.20 -2.68 2.14
CA LEU A 100 -0.54 -3.42 1.13
C LEU A 100 -1.99 -2.95 1.08
N ASP A 101 -2.41 -2.44 -0.08
CA ASP A 101 -3.82 -2.23 -0.38
C ASP A 101 -4.43 -3.54 -0.89
N THR A 102 -5.25 -4.14 -0.05
CA THR A 102 -5.85 -5.45 -0.32
C THR A 102 -6.93 -5.37 -1.39
N TYR A 103 -7.71 -4.28 -1.44
CA TYR A 103 -8.75 -4.10 -2.44
C TYR A 103 -8.18 -3.93 -3.84
N TRP A 104 -7.17 -3.07 -4.00
CA TRP A 104 -6.54 -2.89 -5.30
C TRP A 104 -5.80 -4.14 -5.79
N ALA A 105 -5.25 -4.94 -4.88
CA ALA A 105 -4.68 -6.23 -5.23
C ALA A 105 -5.76 -7.23 -5.71
N GLU A 106 -6.93 -7.28 -5.05
CA GLU A 106 -8.08 -8.10 -5.47
C GLU A 106 -8.64 -7.64 -6.82
N VAL A 107 -8.83 -6.33 -7.02
CA VAL A 107 -9.27 -5.73 -8.31
C VAL A 107 -8.30 -6.11 -9.45
N ALA A 108 -7.01 -6.23 -9.16
CA ALA A 108 -6.00 -6.68 -10.10
C ALA A 108 -5.95 -8.20 -10.29
N GLY A 109 -6.88 -8.95 -9.68
CA GLY A 109 -7.01 -10.41 -9.83
C GLY A 109 -6.01 -11.21 -9.01
N GLN A 110 -5.44 -10.64 -7.93
CA GLN A 110 -4.52 -11.37 -7.07
C GLN A 110 -5.28 -12.25 -6.06
N THR A 111 -4.67 -13.39 -5.71
CA THR A 111 -5.15 -14.22 -4.62
C THR A 111 -4.61 -13.69 -3.30
N LEU A 112 -5.41 -12.92 -2.54
CA LEU A 112 -4.96 -12.20 -1.34
C LEU A 112 -4.33 -13.10 -0.28
N VAL A 113 -4.93 -14.24 0.03
CA VAL A 113 -4.39 -15.20 1.01
C VAL A 113 -2.96 -15.62 0.63
N ARG A 114 -2.70 -15.89 -0.65
CA ARG A 114 -1.36 -16.22 -1.14
C ARG A 114 -0.41 -15.03 -1.06
N LEU A 115 -0.88 -13.85 -1.45
CA LEU A 115 -0.09 -12.62 -1.44
C LEU A 115 0.34 -12.26 -0.02
N LEU A 116 -0.61 -12.22 0.93
CA LEU A 116 -0.37 -11.96 2.34
C LEU A 116 0.59 -12.98 2.98
N SER A 117 0.36 -14.29 2.71
CA SER A 117 1.26 -15.34 3.21
C SER A 117 2.69 -15.21 2.69
N ASN A 118 2.87 -14.75 1.45
CA ASN A 118 4.20 -14.54 0.86
C ASN A 118 4.90 -13.30 1.42
N LEU A 119 4.15 -12.26 1.76
CA LEU A 119 4.70 -11.02 2.29
C LEU A 119 5.02 -11.12 3.79
N GLY A 120 4.17 -11.81 4.55
CA GLY A 120 4.33 -11.95 6.01
C GLY A 120 4.57 -10.60 6.68
N ASP A 121 5.56 -10.53 7.54
CA ASP A 121 5.91 -9.33 8.30
C ASP A 121 6.44 -8.16 7.44
N ARG A 122 6.66 -8.38 6.13
CA ARG A 122 7.06 -7.32 5.22
C ARG A 122 5.91 -6.35 4.88
N ALA A 123 4.66 -6.70 5.22
CA ALA A 123 3.49 -5.84 5.09
C ALA A 123 2.93 -5.43 6.46
N PRO A 124 3.61 -4.53 7.21
CA PRO A 124 3.16 -4.13 8.54
C PRO A 124 1.87 -3.33 8.53
N LEU A 125 1.54 -2.68 7.41
CA LEU A 125 0.31 -1.91 7.26
C LEU A 125 -0.55 -2.53 6.15
N LEU A 126 -1.87 -2.64 6.40
CA LEU A 126 -2.85 -2.99 5.38
C LEU A 126 -3.87 -1.88 5.22
N HIS A 127 -4.11 -1.45 3.98
CA HIS A 127 -5.31 -0.74 3.62
C HIS A 127 -6.45 -1.73 3.36
N LEU A 128 -7.53 -1.56 4.12
CA LEU A 128 -8.77 -2.30 3.98
C LEU A 128 -9.81 -1.41 3.31
N LYS A 129 -10.22 -1.80 2.12
CA LYS A 129 -11.29 -1.19 1.33
C LYS A 129 -12.24 -2.29 0.89
N ASP A 130 -13.45 -1.95 0.53
CA ASP A 130 -14.41 -2.87 -0.07
C ASP A 130 -15.23 -2.17 -1.15
N GLY A 131 -15.82 -2.94 -2.03
CA GLY A 131 -16.59 -2.42 -3.14
C GLY A 131 -16.91 -3.51 -4.16
N PRO A 132 -17.42 -3.13 -5.34
CA PRO A 132 -17.86 -4.09 -6.36
C PRO A 132 -16.72 -4.72 -7.19
N GLY A 133 -15.43 -4.45 -6.89
CA GLY A 133 -14.30 -5.06 -7.57
C GLY A 133 -13.90 -4.41 -8.90
N THR A 134 -14.16 -3.13 -9.06
CA THR A 134 -13.74 -2.38 -10.24
C THR A 134 -13.05 -1.08 -9.86
N VAL A 135 -12.18 -0.57 -10.76
CA VAL A 135 -11.38 0.62 -10.49
C VAL A 135 -12.24 1.88 -10.36
N GLU A 136 -13.32 2.00 -11.15
CA GLU A 136 -14.11 3.22 -11.28
C GLU A 136 -15.28 3.31 -10.31
N ALA A 137 -15.73 2.18 -9.79
CA ALA A 137 -16.96 2.15 -8.98
C ALA A 137 -16.77 2.78 -7.59
N ALA A 138 -17.88 3.24 -7.04
CA ALA A 138 -17.95 3.69 -5.66
C ALA A 138 -17.66 2.53 -4.70
N MET A 139 -16.89 2.80 -3.67
CA MET A 139 -16.59 1.86 -2.59
C MET A 139 -17.76 1.76 -1.63
N THR A 140 -17.84 0.62 -0.95
CA THR A 140 -18.85 0.28 0.05
C THR A 140 -18.20 0.11 1.43
N PRO A 141 -18.97 0.09 2.51
CA PRO A 141 -18.46 -0.36 3.79
C PRO A 141 -17.85 -1.77 3.71
N LEU A 142 -16.89 -2.07 4.54
CA LEU A 142 -16.32 -3.42 4.66
C LEU A 142 -17.41 -4.45 4.95
N GLY A 143 -17.34 -5.59 4.27
CA GLY A 143 -18.34 -6.65 4.33
C GLY A 143 -19.56 -6.46 3.43
N ALA A 144 -19.67 -5.32 2.73
CA ALA A 144 -20.76 -5.05 1.79
C ALA A 144 -20.36 -5.20 0.31
N GLY A 145 -19.10 -5.48 0.02
CA GLY A 145 -18.55 -5.66 -1.32
C GLY A 145 -18.08 -7.08 -1.59
N ILE A 146 -16.95 -7.20 -2.31
CA ILE A 146 -16.43 -8.50 -2.76
C ILE A 146 -15.34 -9.06 -1.81
N MET A 147 -14.86 -8.28 -0.84
CA MET A 147 -13.70 -8.65 -0.05
C MET A 147 -14.02 -9.69 1.02
N ASP A 148 -13.23 -10.76 1.06
CA ASP A 148 -13.27 -11.73 2.16
C ASP A 148 -12.40 -11.21 3.32
N VAL A 149 -12.94 -10.22 4.04
CA VAL A 149 -12.24 -9.57 5.15
C VAL A 149 -11.83 -10.58 6.25
N PRO A 150 -12.67 -11.55 6.66
CA PRO A 150 -12.26 -12.57 7.62
C PRO A 150 -11.02 -13.34 7.17
N ALA A 151 -10.96 -13.80 5.91
CA ALA A 151 -9.79 -14.52 5.39
C ALA A 151 -8.53 -13.65 5.34
N ILE A 152 -8.67 -12.34 5.05
CA ILE A 152 -7.58 -11.37 5.11
C ILE A 152 -7.04 -11.28 6.54
N LEU A 153 -7.92 -11.08 7.52
CA LEU A 153 -7.54 -10.94 8.94
C LEU A 153 -6.88 -12.21 9.50
N GLU A 154 -7.37 -13.38 9.11
CA GLU A 154 -6.79 -14.68 9.53
C GLU A 154 -5.38 -14.89 8.96
N THR A 155 -5.10 -14.35 7.76
CA THR A 155 -3.84 -14.59 7.06
C THR A 155 -2.79 -13.52 7.32
N ALA A 156 -3.21 -12.29 7.61
CA ALA A 156 -2.32 -11.14 7.72
C ALA A 156 -1.46 -11.17 8.99
N SER A 157 -0.18 -10.79 8.84
CA SER A 157 0.75 -10.51 9.95
C SER A 157 0.88 -9.00 10.23
N ALA A 158 -0.05 -8.19 9.72
CA ALA A 158 0.03 -6.74 9.78
C ALA A 158 -0.11 -6.21 11.22
N GLU A 159 0.64 -5.18 11.54
CA GLU A 159 0.55 -4.48 12.83
C GLU A 159 -0.67 -3.56 12.89
N TRP A 160 -1.04 -2.98 11.73
CA TRP A 160 -2.15 -2.03 11.62
C TRP A 160 -3.04 -2.32 10.44
N LEU A 161 -4.33 -2.19 10.69
CA LEU A 161 -5.39 -2.25 9.70
C LEU A 161 -5.98 -0.84 9.54
N ILE A 162 -5.92 -0.31 8.35
CA ILE A 162 -6.31 1.06 8.03
C ILE A 162 -7.50 1.01 7.07
N VAL A 163 -8.67 1.42 7.55
CA VAL A 163 -9.84 1.57 6.67
C VAL A 163 -9.64 2.82 5.81
N GLU A 164 -9.72 2.66 4.50
CA GLU A 164 -9.62 3.76 3.55
C GLU A 164 -10.74 3.72 2.53
N ILE A 165 -11.25 4.89 2.17
CA ILE A 165 -12.30 5.08 1.16
C ILE A 165 -11.85 6.16 0.19
N ASP A 166 -11.60 5.80 -1.06
CA ASP A 166 -11.20 6.78 -2.09
C ASP A 166 -12.41 7.54 -2.63
N ARG A 167 -13.55 6.86 -2.71
CA ARG A 167 -14.84 7.42 -3.17
C ARG A 167 -16.03 6.57 -2.72
N CYS A 168 -17.15 7.19 -2.45
CA CYS A 168 -18.40 6.51 -2.16
C CYS A 168 -19.58 7.33 -2.69
N ASP A 169 -20.75 6.69 -2.80
CA ASP A 169 -22.00 7.36 -3.25
C ASP A 169 -22.74 8.12 -2.11
N GLY A 170 -22.22 8.10 -0.89
CA GLY A 170 -22.86 8.70 0.28
C GLY A 170 -21.89 9.54 1.10
N GLU A 171 -22.19 9.67 2.38
CA GLU A 171 -21.31 10.31 3.35
C GLU A 171 -20.12 9.41 3.68
N MET A 172 -18.92 9.87 3.33
CA MET A 172 -17.69 9.09 3.49
C MET A 172 -17.44 8.67 4.95
N LEU A 173 -17.75 9.56 5.90
CA LEU A 173 -17.62 9.25 7.32
C LEU A 173 -18.51 8.09 7.75
N SER A 174 -19.76 8.04 7.24
CA SER A 174 -20.68 6.93 7.54
C SER A 174 -20.14 5.59 7.03
N VAL A 175 -19.54 5.56 5.83
CA VAL A 175 -18.89 4.35 5.26
C VAL A 175 -17.73 3.88 6.15
N VAL A 176 -16.92 4.83 6.67
CA VAL A 176 -15.84 4.51 7.61
C VAL A 176 -16.37 3.99 8.93
N GLU A 177 -17.41 4.61 9.49
CA GLU A 177 -18.04 4.18 10.76
C GLU A 177 -18.66 2.78 10.64
N GLU A 178 -19.36 2.48 9.54
CA GLU A 178 -19.90 1.16 9.24
C GLU A 178 -18.79 0.11 9.08
N SER A 179 -17.72 0.44 8.37
CA SER A 179 -16.55 -0.43 8.22
C SER A 179 -15.87 -0.72 9.56
N TYR A 180 -15.75 0.29 10.42
CA TYR A 180 -15.21 0.11 11.76
C TYR A 180 -16.12 -0.78 12.63
N ALA A 181 -17.42 -0.57 12.56
CA ALA A 181 -18.40 -1.38 13.29
C ALA A 181 -18.30 -2.85 12.86
N TYR A 182 -18.23 -3.11 11.54
CA TYR A 182 -18.05 -4.46 10.99
C TYR A 182 -16.78 -5.14 11.52
N LEU A 183 -15.63 -4.45 11.50
CA LEU A 183 -14.37 -4.99 12.02
C LEU A 183 -14.41 -5.32 13.52
N LYS A 184 -15.26 -4.64 14.27
CA LYS A 184 -15.45 -4.91 15.72
C LYS A 184 -16.31 -6.14 16.01
N GLU A 185 -17.03 -6.64 15.03
CA GLU A 185 -17.87 -7.85 15.16
C GLU A 185 -17.11 -9.13 14.76
N LEU A 186 -15.94 -8.97 14.06
CA LEU A 186 -15.05 -10.07 13.70
C LEU A 186 -14.07 -10.41 14.84
#